data_d6cd02970f06848cc236ab6aa883d34b
#
_entry.id   d6cd02970f06848cc236ab6aa883d34b
#
_cell.length_a   1.000
_cell.length_b   1.000
_cell.length_c   1.000
_cell.angle_alpha   90.00
_cell.angle_beta   90.00
_cell.angle_gamma   90.00
#
_symmetry.space_group_name_H-M   'P 1'
#
loop_
_entity.id
_entity.type
_entity.pdbx_description
1 polymer ?
#
loop_
_entity_poly.entity_id
_entity_poly.type
_entity_poly.pdbx_seq_one_letter_code
_entity_poly.pdbx_strand_id
1 'polypeptide(L)'
;MSTAQTPQRVAIILNGPNDWDEWLEVIKTKAVGGRIWEFVDPRTNKDELPTLRRPTIPSAKDVNSEKSTLSQLTDDEKDELKLQRYDYKHQLALYERQDAALASLRSFIQETISRTFLPYTFKCDTTYDMLVALRKRVAPTDKAQKIELTQRYQKLRKAPRTQNVETWLQHWERTYTECKELNLPIVVDEQPIYDFLQAVSDISPEFSNVWLVNLQTKEADGEPLPDLYRIVELYRNHQRLSNAQKG
;
A
#
# COMPACT_ATOMS: atom_id res chain seq x y z
N MET A 1 7.22 31.83 24.08
CA MET A 1 7.59 31.28 22.76
C MET A 1 7.14 29.81 22.77
N SER A 2 6.03 29.51 22.11
CA SER A 2 5.48 28.15 22.04
C SER A 2 6.19 27.41 20.91
N THR A 3 7.00 26.43 21.24
CA THR A 3 7.62 25.52 20.27
C THR A 3 6.50 24.60 19.71
N ALA A 4 6.08 24.89 18.49
CA ALA A 4 5.21 23.99 17.75
C ALA A 4 5.95 22.66 17.57
N GLN A 5 5.55 21.62 18.32
CA GLN A 5 6.01 20.27 18.09
C GLN A 5 5.47 19.82 16.72
N THR A 6 6.37 19.64 15.77
CA THR A 6 6.07 19.00 14.50
C THR A 6 5.52 17.61 14.81
N PRO A 7 4.35 17.21 14.27
CA PRO A 7 3.81 15.87 14.52
C PRO A 7 4.82 14.83 14.08
N GLN A 8 5.29 14.04 15.05
CA GLN A 8 6.23 12.95 14.82
C GLN A 8 5.47 11.90 13.99
N ARG A 9 5.76 11.82 12.70
CA ARG A 9 5.25 10.74 11.85
C ARG A 9 5.75 9.42 12.45
N VAL A 10 4.83 8.59 12.90
CA VAL A 10 5.14 7.22 13.33
C VAL A 10 5.69 6.50 12.09
N ALA A 11 7.00 6.30 12.06
CA ALA A 11 7.62 5.52 10.99
C ALA A 11 7.27 4.04 11.24
N ILE A 12 6.67 3.38 10.27
CA ILE A 12 6.45 1.93 10.31
C ILE A 12 7.80 1.27 10.15
N ILE A 13 8.21 0.47 11.14
CA ILE A 13 9.47 -0.27 11.13
C ILE A 13 9.17 -1.73 10.82
N LEU A 14 9.82 -2.30 9.84
CA LEU A 14 9.74 -3.71 9.49
C LEU A 14 10.45 -4.56 10.54
N ASN A 15 9.70 -5.14 11.49
CA ASN A 15 10.22 -6.02 12.53
C ASN A 15 9.91 -7.50 12.26
N GLY A 16 8.93 -7.78 11.39
CA GLY A 16 8.51 -9.14 11.10
C GLY A 16 7.53 -9.22 9.92
N PRO A 17 7.05 -10.44 9.62
CA PRO A 17 6.11 -10.66 8.51
C PRO A 17 4.82 -9.83 8.61
N ASN A 18 4.33 -9.58 9.82
CA ASN A 18 3.09 -8.84 10.04
C ASN A 18 3.18 -7.36 9.64
N ASP A 19 4.39 -6.80 9.63
CA ASP A 19 4.61 -5.40 9.26
C ASP A 19 4.85 -5.24 7.75
N TRP A 20 5.03 -6.35 7.01
CA TRP A 20 5.48 -6.34 5.63
C TRP A 20 4.59 -5.52 4.72
N ASP A 21 3.29 -5.76 4.74
CA ASP A 21 2.36 -5.13 3.80
C ASP A 21 2.22 -3.63 4.06
N GLU A 22 2.09 -3.21 5.32
CA GLU A 22 2.04 -1.80 5.70
C GLU A 22 3.36 -1.08 5.40
N TRP A 23 4.47 -1.71 5.71
CA TRP A 23 5.79 -1.18 5.43
C TRP A 23 6.03 -1.03 3.92
N LEU A 24 5.69 -2.04 3.12
CA LEU A 24 5.85 -2.01 1.67
C LEU A 24 4.98 -0.91 1.04
N GLU A 25 3.79 -0.65 1.55
CA GLU A 25 2.93 0.42 1.04
C GLU A 25 3.51 1.82 1.33
N VAL A 26 4.18 2.01 2.47
CA VAL A 26 4.94 3.25 2.75
C VAL A 26 6.13 3.40 1.79
N ILE A 27 6.87 2.32 1.53
CA ILE A 27 7.98 2.30 0.54
C ILE A 27 7.44 2.66 -0.85
N LYS A 28 6.34 2.04 -1.28
CA LYS A 28 5.69 2.30 -2.57
C LYS A 28 5.23 3.75 -2.69
N THR A 29 4.57 4.29 -1.67
CA THR A 29 4.14 5.69 -1.64
C THR A 29 5.32 6.65 -1.87
N LYS A 30 6.45 6.40 -1.19
CA LYS A 30 7.67 7.20 -1.34
C LYS A 30 8.27 7.05 -2.75
N ALA A 31 8.31 5.83 -3.29
CA ALA A 31 8.82 5.54 -4.62
C ALA A 31 7.94 6.15 -5.73
N VAL A 32 6.62 6.10 -5.61
CA VAL A 32 5.68 6.75 -6.54
C VAL A 32 5.87 8.26 -6.53
N GLY A 33 6.02 8.88 -5.36
CA GLY A 33 6.32 10.31 -5.22
C GLY A 33 7.62 10.72 -5.90
N GLY A 34 8.61 9.84 -5.91
CA GLY A 34 9.89 9.99 -6.64
C GLY A 34 9.83 9.62 -8.12
N ARG A 35 8.72 9.09 -8.62
CA ARG A 35 8.56 8.51 -9.97
C ARG A 35 9.58 7.40 -10.27
N ILE A 36 9.78 6.52 -9.26
CA ILE A 36 10.78 5.45 -9.34
C ILE A 36 10.21 4.06 -9.01
N TRP A 37 8.90 3.93 -8.75
CA TRP A 37 8.31 2.65 -8.38
C TRP A 37 8.53 1.56 -9.45
N GLU A 38 8.43 1.91 -10.72
CA GLU A 38 8.64 1.00 -11.85
C GLU A 38 10.04 0.37 -11.88
N PHE A 39 11.06 1.04 -11.29
CA PHE A 39 12.43 0.54 -11.22
C PHE A 39 12.70 -0.36 -10.00
N VAL A 40 11.77 -0.42 -9.04
CA VAL A 40 12.02 -1.05 -7.73
C VAL A 40 10.92 -2.01 -7.27
N ASP A 41 9.82 -2.18 -8.01
CA ASP A 41 8.73 -3.08 -7.60
C ASP A 41 9.23 -4.51 -7.43
N PRO A 42 9.27 -5.05 -6.19
CA PRO A 42 9.80 -6.39 -5.93
C PRO A 42 8.90 -7.53 -6.46
N ARG A 43 7.72 -7.20 -7.01
CA ARG A 43 6.79 -8.16 -7.61
C ARG A 43 7.06 -8.39 -9.10
N THR A 44 7.72 -7.43 -9.75
CA THR A 44 8.09 -7.49 -11.16
C THR A 44 9.39 -8.29 -11.31
N ASN A 45 9.50 -9.08 -12.38
CA ASN A 45 10.74 -9.78 -12.69
C ASN A 45 11.85 -8.80 -13.06
N LYS A 46 13.08 -9.10 -12.68
CA LYS A 46 14.24 -8.20 -12.91
C LYS A 46 14.43 -7.84 -14.40
N ASP A 47 14.17 -8.79 -15.29
CA ASP A 47 14.35 -8.62 -16.74
C ASP A 47 13.25 -7.75 -17.37
N GLU A 48 12.14 -7.56 -16.69
CA GLU A 48 11.00 -6.72 -17.13
C GLU A 48 11.11 -5.28 -16.58
N LEU A 49 12.07 -5.01 -15.70
CA LEU A 49 12.22 -3.67 -15.11
C LEU A 49 12.85 -2.71 -16.13
N PRO A 50 12.33 -1.48 -16.21
CA PRO A 50 12.97 -0.44 -17.00
C PRO A 50 14.35 -0.12 -16.42
N THR A 51 15.29 0.21 -17.29
CA THR A 51 16.64 0.63 -16.88
C THR A 51 16.72 2.14 -16.86
N LEU A 52 17.05 2.71 -15.73
CA LEU A 52 17.32 4.15 -15.62
C LEU A 52 18.65 4.45 -16.29
N ARG A 53 18.60 5.13 -17.47
CA ARG A 53 19.78 5.47 -18.28
C ARG A 53 19.99 6.98 -18.30
N ARG A 54 21.23 7.39 -18.05
CA ARG A 54 21.59 8.80 -18.21
C ARG A 54 21.51 9.19 -19.69
N PRO A 55 20.80 10.26 -20.02
CA PRO A 55 20.73 10.72 -21.41
C PRO A 55 22.10 11.18 -21.90
N THR A 56 22.36 11.01 -23.19
CA THR A 56 23.60 11.46 -23.85
C THR A 56 23.42 12.85 -24.43
N ILE A 57 24.49 13.65 -24.39
CA ILE A 57 24.44 15.02 -24.95
C ILE A 57 24.33 14.96 -26.46
N PRO A 58 23.32 15.58 -27.09
CA PRO A 58 23.19 15.63 -28.53
C PRO A 58 24.37 16.38 -29.21
N SER A 59 24.90 15.78 -30.25
CA SER A 59 26.01 16.27 -31.06
C SER A 59 25.57 16.56 -32.49
N ALA A 60 26.46 17.13 -33.31
CA ALA A 60 26.17 17.37 -34.73
C ALA A 60 25.83 16.09 -35.50
N LYS A 61 26.42 14.94 -35.09
CA LYS A 61 26.17 13.63 -35.68
C LYS A 61 24.78 13.09 -35.46
N ASP A 62 24.13 13.50 -34.37
CA ASP A 62 22.77 13.06 -34.06
C ASP A 62 21.72 13.74 -34.92
N VAL A 63 22.03 14.91 -35.51
CA VAL A 63 21.20 15.63 -36.49
C VAL A 63 21.56 15.19 -37.89
N ASN A 64 22.85 15.10 -38.22
CA ASN A 64 23.32 14.67 -39.51
C ASN A 64 24.59 13.82 -39.37
N SER A 65 24.47 12.52 -39.66
CA SER A 65 25.52 11.52 -39.46
C SER A 65 26.82 11.80 -40.21
N GLU A 66 26.76 12.58 -41.31
CA GLU A 66 27.89 12.95 -42.12
C GLU A 66 28.67 14.17 -41.59
N LYS A 67 28.08 14.88 -40.62
CA LYS A 67 28.62 16.13 -40.05
C LYS A 67 29.09 15.94 -38.64
N SER A 68 30.34 16.26 -38.35
CA SER A 68 30.93 16.05 -37.04
C SER A 68 31.06 17.32 -36.18
N THR A 69 30.91 18.49 -36.80
CA THR A 69 31.07 19.79 -36.10
C THR A 69 29.90 20.74 -36.38
N LEU A 70 29.68 21.66 -35.44
CA LEU A 70 28.60 22.65 -35.53
C LEU A 70 28.75 23.56 -36.77
N SER A 71 29.98 23.83 -37.21
CA SER A 71 30.24 24.67 -38.37
C SER A 71 29.82 24.05 -39.72
N GLN A 72 29.67 22.74 -39.75
CA GLN A 72 29.23 22.00 -40.92
C GLN A 72 27.71 21.94 -41.09
N LEU A 73 26.97 22.23 -40.01
CA LEU A 73 25.51 22.21 -39.99
C LEU A 73 24.92 23.43 -40.70
N THR A 74 23.83 23.20 -41.42
CA THR A 74 22.97 24.27 -41.95
C THR A 74 22.25 24.98 -40.82
N ASP A 75 21.61 26.11 -41.06
CA ASP A 75 20.91 26.83 -40.02
C ASP A 75 19.71 26.05 -39.50
N ASP A 76 18.96 25.37 -40.35
CA ASP A 76 17.87 24.46 -39.95
C ASP A 76 18.38 23.30 -39.07
N GLU A 77 19.49 22.68 -39.40
CA GLU A 77 20.13 21.62 -38.63
C GLU A 77 20.66 22.13 -37.28
N LYS A 78 21.11 23.39 -37.18
CA LYS A 78 21.49 24.02 -35.92
C LYS A 78 20.31 24.26 -35.05
N ASP A 79 19.17 24.63 -35.61
CA ASP A 79 17.94 24.84 -34.85
C ASP A 79 17.37 23.49 -34.32
N GLU A 80 17.42 22.44 -35.13
CA GLU A 80 17.14 21.07 -34.73
C GLU A 80 18.03 20.65 -33.55
N LEU A 81 19.34 20.86 -33.62
CA LEU A 81 20.28 20.54 -32.54
C LEU A 81 19.99 21.34 -31.25
N LYS A 82 19.56 22.61 -31.38
CA LYS A 82 19.13 23.39 -30.23
C LYS A 82 17.91 22.78 -29.53
N LEU A 83 16.93 22.33 -30.31
CA LEU A 83 15.73 21.66 -29.78
C LEU A 83 16.09 20.35 -29.07
N GLN A 84 16.90 19.49 -29.69
CA GLN A 84 17.39 18.25 -29.10
C GLN A 84 18.15 18.51 -27.77
N ARG A 85 18.95 19.56 -27.71
CA ARG A 85 19.67 19.96 -26.48
C ARG A 85 18.74 20.51 -25.39
N TYR A 86 17.64 21.13 -25.79
CA TYR A 86 16.61 21.54 -24.84
C TYR A 86 15.92 20.31 -24.22
N ASP A 87 15.52 19.34 -25.04
CA ASP A 87 14.94 18.09 -24.59
C ASP A 87 15.91 17.28 -23.71
N TYR A 88 17.19 17.25 -24.10
CA TYR A 88 18.24 16.63 -23.28
C TYR A 88 18.31 17.24 -21.86
N LYS A 89 18.20 18.56 -21.71
CA LYS A 89 18.21 19.19 -20.38
C LYS A 89 17.04 18.74 -19.52
N HIS A 90 15.86 18.59 -20.12
CA HIS A 90 14.68 18.08 -19.41
C HIS A 90 14.86 16.61 -19.01
N GLN A 91 15.34 15.78 -19.91
CA GLN A 91 15.61 14.36 -19.64
C GLN A 91 16.70 14.19 -18.58
N LEU A 92 17.75 15.01 -18.62
CA LEU A 92 18.82 14.99 -17.62
C LEU A 92 18.29 15.37 -16.23
N ALA A 93 17.49 16.43 -16.13
CA ALA A 93 16.89 16.84 -14.86
C ALA A 93 15.96 15.77 -14.29
N LEU A 94 15.20 15.07 -15.14
CA LEU A 94 14.36 13.94 -14.73
C LEU A 94 15.22 12.78 -14.23
N TYR A 95 16.26 12.41 -14.98
CA TYR A 95 17.20 11.36 -14.60
C TYR A 95 17.84 11.64 -13.23
N GLU A 96 18.39 12.85 -13.04
CA GLU A 96 19.04 13.24 -11.78
C GLU A 96 18.08 13.20 -10.59
N ARG A 97 16.82 13.61 -10.80
CA ARG A 97 15.77 13.52 -9.78
C ARG A 97 15.44 12.07 -9.42
N GLN A 98 15.32 11.18 -10.40
CA GLN A 98 15.04 9.77 -10.18
C GLN A 98 16.22 9.06 -9.53
N ASP A 99 17.45 9.35 -9.94
CA ASP A 99 18.66 8.79 -9.33
C ASP A 99 18.79 9.19 -7.86
N ALA A 100 18.59 10.47 -7.56
CA ALA A 100 18.56 10.96 -6.18
C ALA A 100 17.41 10.33 -5.35
N ALA A 101 16.25 10.10 -5.96
CA ALA A 101 15.12 9.45 -5.31
C ALA A 101 15.42 7.97 -5.00
N LEU A 102 16.11 7.24 -5.90
CA LEU A 102 16.56 5.87 -5.66
C LEU A 102 17.55 5.79 -4.51
N ALA A 103 18.53 6.71 -4.47
CA ALA A 103 19.49 6.79 -3.36
C ALA A 103 18.79 7.10 -2.02
N SER A 104 17.86 8.06 -2.02
CA SER A 104 17.05 8.39 -0.83
C SER A 104 16.19 7.22 -0.37
N LEU A 105 15.56 6.49 -1.31
CA LEU A 105 14.75 5.31 -0.99
C LEU A 105 15.60 4.20 -0.38
N ARG A 106 16.81 3.99 -0.90
CA ARG A 106 17.76 3.01 -0.36
C ARG A 106 18.09 3.29 1.10
N SER A 107 18.43 4.53 1.45
CA SER A 107 18.68 4.94 2.83
C SER A 107 17.44 4.74 3.71
N PHE A 108 16.28 5.16 3.23
CA PHE A 108 15.02 5.03 3.95
C PHE A 108 14.65 3.58 4.25
N ILE A 109 14.88 2.65 3.31
CA ILE A 109 14.70 1.21 3.55
C ILE A 109 15.57 0.76 4.73
N GLN A 110 16.86 1.12 4.75
CA GLN A 110 17.78 0.74 5.82
C GLN A 110 17.43 1.35 7.18
N GLU A 111 16.86 2.56 7.18
CA GLU A 111 16.42 3.26 8.40
C GLU A 111 15.13 2.66 8.99
N THR A 112 14.29 2.04 8.15
CA THR A 112 12.96 1.54 8.52
C THR A 112 12.87 0.01 8.63
N ILE A 113 13.99 -0.68 8.68
CA ILE A 113 14.05 -2.13 8.97
C ILE A 113 14.78 -2.38 10.30
N SER A 114 14.38 -3.46 10.98
CA SER A 114 15.06 -3.87 12.21
C SER A 114 16.50 -4.29 11.93
N ARG A 115 17.36 -4.22 12.95
CA ARG A 115 18.76 -4.66 12.87
C ARG A 115 18.90 -6.12 12.41
N THR A 116 17.93 -6.95 12.71
CA THR A 116 17.90 -8.37 12.29
C THR A 116 17.86 -8.53 10.77
N PHE A 117 17.19 -7.61 10.05
CA PHE A 117 17.04 -7.66 8.61
C PHE A 117 18.09 -6.87 7.84
N LEU A 118 18.80 -5.95 8.51
CA LEU A 118 19.79 -5.10 7.89
C LEU A 118 20.87 -5.88 7.10
N PRO A 119 21.41 -7.03 7.58
CA PRO A 119 22.41 -7.80 6.83
C PRO A 119 21.95 -8.28 5.45
N TYR A 120 20.63 -8.46 5.24
CA TYR A 120 20.10 -8.88 3.94
C TYR A 120 20.19 -7.80 2.87
N THR A 121 20.45 -6.55 3.25
CA THR A 121 20.58 -5.40 2.34
C THR A 121 22.04 -5.11 1.93
N PHE A 122 23.03 -5.69 2.60
CA PHE A 122 24.44 -5.27 2.45
C PHE A 122 25.07 -5.67 1.09
N LYS A 123 24.62 -6.76 0.50
CA LYS A 123 25.17 -7.27 -0.77
C LYS A 123 24.23 -6.99 -1.96
N CYS A 124 23.36 -6.00 -1.83
CA CYS A 124 22.42 -5.63 -2.87
C CYS A 124 22.97 -4.44 -3.64
N ASP A 125 23.16 -4.59 -4.95
CA ASP A 125 23.67 -3.53 -5.81
C ASP A 125 22.62 -2.44 -6.04
N THR A 126 21.35 -2.84 -6.18
CA THR A 126 20.25 -1.94 -6.45
C THR A 126 19.24 -1.90 -5.31
N THR A 127 18.41 -0.84 -5.28
CA THR A 127 17.26 -0.73 -4.36
C THR A 127 16.23 -1.83 -4.61
N TYR A 128 16.05 -2.25 -5.86
CA TYR A 128 15.24 -3.40 -6.23
C TYR A 128 15.75 -4.69 -5.56
N ASP A 129 17.04 -4.99 -5.70
CA ASP A 129 17.64 -6.19 -5.10
C ASP A 129 17.46 -6.23 -3.57
N MET A 130 17.51 -5.06 -2.90
CA MET A 130 17.20 -4.95 -1.48
C MET A 130 15.75 -5.34 -1.15
N LEU A 131 14.79 -4.81 -1.90
CA LEU A 131 13.37 -5.12 -1.70
C LEU A 131 13.06 -6.59 -1.99
N VAL A 132 13.65 -7.18 -3.03
CA VAL A 132 13.51 -8.60 -3.34
C VAL A 132 14.12 -9.48 -2.24
N ALA A 133 15.31 -9.13 -1.73
CA ALA A 133 15.96 -9.87 -0.65
C ALA A 133 15.12 -9.83 0.64
N LEU A 134 14.57 -8.67 0.99
CA LEU A 134 13.67 -8.51 2.14
C LEU A 134 12.36 -9.26 1.92
N ARG A 135 11.73 -9.15 0.74
CA ARG A 135 10.51 -9.88 0.40
C ARG A 135 10.69 -11.38 0.58
N LYS A 136 11.77 -11.94 0.05
CA LYS A 136 12.06 -13.39 0.15
C LYS A 136 12.22 -13.88 1.60
N ARG A 137 12.64 -13.01 2.51
CA ARG A 137 12.95 -13.36 3.91
C ARG A 137 11.85 -13.01 4.90
N VAL A 138 11.14 -11.93 4.65
CA VAL A 138 10.22 -11.33 5.61
C VAL A 138 8.78 -11.41 5.16
N ALA A 139 8.50 -11.26 3.85
CA ALA A 139 7.12 -11.32 3.36
C ALA A 139 6.49 -12.68 3.70
N PRO A 140 5.29 -12.69 4.26
CA PRO A 140 4.57 -13.93 4.47
C PRO A 140 4.31 -14.61 3.12
N THR A 141 4.34 -15.92 3.10
CA THR A 141 3.88 -16.66 1.92
C THR A 141 2.37 -16.47 1.79
N ASP A 142 1.86 -16.49 0.55
CA ASP A 142 0.41 -16.38 0.29
C ASP A 142 -0.42 -17.34 1.15
N LYS A 143 0.09 -18.55 1.37
CA LYS A 143 -0.56 -19.54 2.23
C LYS A 143 -0.54 -19.13 3.71
N ALA A 144 0.59 -18.64 4.21
CA ALA A 144 0.71 -18.19 5.60
C ALA A 144 -0.18 -16.98 5.86
N GLN A 145 -0.20 -16.01 4.93
CA GLN A 145 -1.06 -14.82 4.99
C GLN A 145 -2.56 -15.22 5.03
N LYS A 146 -2.98 -16.15 4.17
CA LYS A 146 -4.37 -16.64 4.17
C LYS A 146 -4.75 -17.32 5.49
N ILE A 147 -3.85 -18.14 6.05
CA ILE A 147 -4.08 -18.80 7.35
C ILE A 147 -4.18 -17.75 8.48
N GLU A 148 -3.28 -16.78 8.51
CA GLU A 148 -3.25 -15.73 9.52
C GLU A 148 -4.51 -14.87 9.48
N LEU A 149 -4.92 -14.42 8.29
CA LEU A 149 -6.16 -13.67 8.10
C LEU A 149 -7.39 -14.46 8.51
N THR A 150 -7.44 -15.75 8.15
CA THR A 150 -8.54 -16.64 8.59
C THR A 150 -8.60 -16.74 10.12
N GLN A 151 -7.45 -16.88 10.79
CA GLN A 151 -7.39 -16.90 12.26
C GLN A 151 -7.78 -15.56 12.88
N ARG A 152 -7.36 -14.45 12.29
CA ARG A 152 -7.72 -13.10 12.73
C ARG A 152 -9.22 -12.88 12.62
N TYR A 153 -9.82 -13.24 11.50
CA TYR A 153 -11.26 -13.18 11.27
C TYR A 153 -12.03 -14.05 12.31
N GLN A 154 -11.60 -15.28 12.53
CA GLN A 154 -12.23 -16.16 13.53
C GLN A 154 -12.17 -15.60 14.97
N LYS A 155 -11.09 -14.89 15.33
CA LYS A 155 -11.01 -14.20 16.63
C LYS A 155 -12.02 -13.07 16.76
N LEU A 156 -12.32 -12.35 15.66
CA LEU A 156 -13.29 -11.26 15.65
C LEU A 156 -14.74 -11.74 15.82
N ARG A 157 -15.05 -13.00 15.52
CA ARG A 157 -16.37 -13.60 15.76
C ARG A 157 -16.74 -13.72 17.25
N LYS A 158 -15.82 -13.38 18.15
CA LYS A 158 -16.07 -13.27 19.58
C LYS A 158 -16.13 -11.80 19.98
N ALA A 159 -17.16 -11.46 20.78
CA ALA A 159 -17.29 -10.11 21.30
C ALA A 159 -16.06 -9.68 22.12
N PRO A 160 -15.69 -8.40 22.07
CA PRO A 160 -14.58 -7.90 22.87
C PRO A 160 -14.94 -7.88 24.35
N ARG A 161 -14.13 -8.54 25.18
CA ARG A 161 -14.33 -8.53 26.65
C ARG A 161 -13.69 -7.32 27.34
N THR A 162 -12.53 -6.88 26.83
CA THR A 162 -11.70 -5.82 27.44
C THR A 162 -11.30 -4.74 26.45
N GLN A 163 -11.44 -4.98 25.15
CA GLN A 163 -11.09 -4.05 24.09
C GLN A 163 -12.19 -3.01 23.89
N ASN A 164 -11.83 -1.79 23.55
CA ASN A 164 -12.77 -0.76 23.11
C ASN A 164 -13.57 -1.26 21.89
N VAL A 165 -14.90 -1.11 21.92
CA VAL A 165 -15.79 -1.54 20.86
C VAL A 165 -15.43 -0.89 19.52
N GLU A 166 -15.07 0.41 19.50
CA GLU A 166 -14.69 1.10 18.26
C GLU A 166 -13.43 0.49 17.64
N THR A 167 -12.41 0.17 18.43
CA THR A 167 -11.20 -0.52 17.94
C THR A 167 -11.53 -1.90 17.39
N TRP A 168 -12.46 -2.62 18.00
CA TRP A 168 -12.91 -3.92 17.50
C TRP A 168 -13.68 -3.79 16.18
N LEU A 169 -14.51 -2.76 15.99
CA LEU A 169 -15.19 -2.48 14.73
C LEU A 169 -14.20 -2.15 13.62
N GLN A 170 -13.17 -1.35 13.92
CA GLN A 170 -12.10 -1.05 12.96
C GLN A 170 -11.35 -2.32 12.55
N HIS A 171 -11.09 -3.24 13.48
CA HIS A 171 -10.48 -4.53 13.17
C HIS A 171 -11.39 -5.39 12.28
N TRP A 172 -12.72 -5.37 12.47
CA TRP A 172 -13.67 -6.04 11.59
C TRP A 172 -13.57 -5.52 10.16
N GLU A 173 -13.70 -4.19 9.98
CA GLU A 173 -13.66 -3.55 8.67
C GLU A 173 -12.34 -3.86 7.95
N ARG A 174 -11.22 -3.69 8.66
CA ARG A 174 -9.89 -3.97 8.10
C ARG A 174 -9.71 -5.44 7.71
N THR A 175 -9.99 -6.37 8.63
CA THR A 175 -9.79 -7.80 8.39
C THR A 175 -10.71 -8.32 7.27
N TYR A 176 -11.96 -7.83 7.23
CA TYR A 176 -12.89 -8.16 6.14
C TYR A 176 -12.38 -7.69 4.79
N THR A 177 -11.88 -6.43 4.69
CA THR A 177 -11.28 -5.89 3.47
C THR A 177 -10.13 -6.77 2.98
N GLU A 178 -9.16 -7.06 3.87
CA GLU A 178 -8.00 -7.90 3.56
C GLU A 178 -8.41 -9.32 3.11
N CYS A 179 -9.40 -9.93 3.78
CA CYS A 179 -9.93 -11.23 3.38
C CYS A 179 -10.62 -11.21 2.01
N LYS A 180 -11.35 -10.14 1.70
CA LYS A 180 -12.05 -9.96 0.42
C LYS A 180 -11.06 -9.77 -0.73
N GLU A 181 -10.01 -8.97 -0.54
CA GLU A 181 -8.94 -8.76 -1.52
C GLU A 181 -8.21 -10.07 -1.89
N LEU A 182 -8.02 -10.96 -0.91
CA LEU A 182 -7.43 -12.28 -1.13
C LEU A 182 -8.44 -13.38 -1.54
N ASN A 183 -9.71 -13.02 -1.75
CA ASN A 183 -10.80 -13.93 -2.11
C ASN A 183 -10.87 -15.16 -1.17
N LEU A 184 -10.84 -14.92 0.15
CA LEU A 184 -10.89 -15.99 1.12
C LEU A 184 -12.32 -16.57 1.21
N PRO A 185 -12.48 -17.90 1.25
CA PRO A 185 -13.81 -18.55 1.33
C PRO A 185 -14.62 -18.17 2.57
N ILE A 186 -13.97 -17.67 3.62
CA ILE A 186 -14.62 -17.30 4.90
C ILE A 186 -15.44 -16.01 4.80
N VAL A 187 -15.29 -15.23 3.71
CA VAL A 187 -15.99 -13.96 3.48
C VAL A 187 -16.81 -13.98 2.20
N VAL A 188 -17.27 -15.15 1.80
CA VAL A 188 -18.14 -15.32 0.63
C VAL A 188 -19.58 -15.03 1.02
N ASP A 189 -20.34 -14.45 0.10
CA ASP A 189 -21.76 -14.14 0.21
C ASP A 189 -22.08 -13.29 1.47
N GLU A 190 -23.18 -13.56 2.13
CA GLU A 190 -23.68 -12.85 3.30
C GLU A 190 -23.10 -13.35 4.63
N GLN A 191 -22.30 -14.40 4.62
CA GLN A 191 -21.75 -15.03 5.82
C GLN A 191 -21.06 -14.04 6.78
N PRO A 192 -20.29 -13.04 6.31
CA PRO A 192 -19.69 -12.04 7.19
C PRO A 192 -20.68 -11.20 8.00
N ILE A 193 -21.86 -10.95 7.45
CA ILE A 193 -22.90 -10.19 8.13
C ILE A 193 -23.47 -10.99 9.30
N TYR A 194 -23.78 -12.26 9.05
CA TYR A 194 -24.28 -13.17 10.09
C TYR A 194 -23.25 -13.40 11.18
N ASP A 195 -21.97 -13.59 10.82
CA ASP A 195 -20.86 -13.74 11.78
C ASP A 195 -20.69 -12.50 12.67
N PHE A 196 -20.80 -11.29 12.07
CA PHE A 196 -20.74 -10.05 12.82
C PHE A 196 -21.95 -9.88 13.76
N LEU A 197 -23.17 -10.12 13.29
CA LEU A 197 -24.37 -10.03 14.11
C LEU A 197 -24.35 -11.04 15.26
N GLN A 198 -23.84 -12.23 15.03
CA GLN A 198 -23.64 -13.21 16.09
C GLN A 198 -22.63 -12.72 17.13
N ALA A 199 -21.51 -12.12 16.72
CA ALA A 199 -20.55 -11.54 17.65
C ALA A 199 -21.13 -10.34 18.42
N VAL A 200 -21.97 -9.51 17.78
CA VAL A 200 -22.66 -8.39 18.42
C VAL A 200 -23.72 -8.87 19.42
N SER A 201 -24.32 -10.04 19.23
CA SER A 201 -25.37 -10.55 20.12
C SER A 201 -24.93 -10.70 21.58
N ASP A 202 -23.62 -10.92 21.82
CA ASP A 202 -23.05 -11.03 23.15
C ASP A 202 -23.00 -9.68 23.91
N ILE A 203 -23.05 -8.54 23.20
CA ILE A 203 -22.93 -7.20 23.78
C ILE A 203 -24.14 -6.30 23.53
N SER A 204 -24.92 -6.57 22.49
CA SER A 204 -26.13 -5.83 22.12
C SER A 204 -27.12 -6.78 21.43
N PRO A 205 -27.79 -7.67 22.19
CA PRO A 205 -28.72 -8.65 21.65
C PRO A 205 -29.92 -8.00 20.94
N GLU A 206 -30.37 -6.83 21.38
CA GLU A 206 -31.46 -6.09 20.76
C GLU A 206 -31.13 -5.72 19.32
N PHE A 207 -29.94 -5.14 19.08
CA PHE A 207 -29.50 -4.77 17.75
C PHE A 207 -29.38 -6.00 16.86
N SER A 208 -28.73 -7.06 17.35
CA SER A 208 -28.54 -8.29 16.59
C SER A 208 -29.88 -8.91 16.17
N ASN A 209 -30.82 -9.07 17.10
CA ASN A 209 -32.14 -9.67 16.81
C ASN A 209 -32.93 -8.87 15.78
N VAL A 210 -32.97 -7.54 15.90
CA VAL A 210 -33.66 -6.67 14.92
C VAL A 210 -33.05 -6.84 13.53
N TRP A 211 -31.73 -6.87 13.41
CA TRP A 211 -31.10 -7.00 12.12
C TRP A 211 -31.20 -8.40 11.53
N LEU A 212 -31.17 -9.46 12.32
CA LEU A 212 -31.42 -10.82 11.84
C LEU A 212 -32.82 -10.95 11.23
N VAL A 213 -33.87 -10.38 11.88
CA VAL A 213 -35.20 -10.36 11.34
C VAL A 213 -35.31 -9.55 10.04
N ASN A 214 -34.66 -8.36 10.02
CA ASN A 214 -34.61 -7.51 8.81
C ASN A 214 -33.96 -8.20 7.62
N LEU A 215 -32.85 -8.92 7.84
CA LEU A 215 -32.17 -9.67 6.78
C LEU A 215 -33.05 -10.78 6.24
N GLN A 216 -33.67 -11.57 7.12
CA GLN A 216 -34.60 -12.62 6.71
C GLN A 216 -35.83 -12.09 5.90
N THR A 217 -36.35 -10.93 6.28
CA THR A 217 -37.45 -10.29 5.53
C THR A 217 -36.98 -9.87 4.15
N LYS A 218 -35.82 -9.23 4.06
CA LYS A 218 -35.24 -8.82 2.77
C LYS A 218 -34.92 -10.00 1.85
N GLU A 219 -34.37 -11.08 2.39
CA GLU A 219 -34.18 -12.34 1.64
C GLU A 219 -35.51 -12.91 1.11
N ALA A 220 -36.55 -12.95 1.94
CA ALA A 220 -37.83 -13.44 1.56
C ALA A 220 -38.51 -12.58 0.47
N ASP A 221 -38.29 -11.27 0.52
CA ASP A 221 -38.83 -10.29 -0.45
C ASP A 221 -37.97 -10.17 -1.73
N GLY A 222 -36.79 -10.83 -1.77
CA GLY A 222 -35.83 -10.73 -2.88
C GLY A 222 -35.15 -9.37 -2.98
N GLU A 223 -35.14 -8.63 -1.88
CA GLU A 223 -34.42 -7.33 -1.80
C GLU A 223 -32.91 -7.52 -1.61
N PRO A 224 -32.08 -6.59 -2.13
CA PRO A 224 -30.65 -6.65 -1.93
C PRO A 224 -30.28 -6.49 -0.44
N LEU A 225 -29.42 -7.37 0.05
CA LEU A 225 -28.90 -7.28 1.41
C LEU A 225 -27.83 -6.17 1.52
N PRO A 226 -27.74 -5.52 2.68
CA PRO A 226 -26.66 -4.57 2.94
C PRO A 226 -25.33 -5.32 3.00
N ASP A 227 -24.23 -4.63 2.68
CA ASP A 227 -22.89 -5.17 2.93
C ASP A 227 -22.48 -5.08 4.42
N LEU A 228 -21.39 -5.73 4.79
CA LEU A 228 -20.89 -5.73 6.16
C LEU A 228 -20.56 -4.30 6.65
N TYR A 229 -19.97 -3.45 5.80
CA TYR A 229 -19.60 -2.08 6.19
C TYR A 229 -20.84 -1.29 6.61
N ARG A 230 -21.95 -1.47 5.91
CA ARG A 230 -23.20 -0.82 6.26
C ARG A 230 -23.75 -1.28 7.60
N ILE A 231 -23.68 -2.57 7.90
CA ILE A 231 -24.13 -3.11 9.19
C ILE A 231 -23.23 -2.62 10.34
N VAL A 232 -21.91 -2.59 10.14
CA VAL A 232 -20.95 -2.05 11.11
C VAL A 232 -21.22 -0.57 11.38
N GLU A 233 -21.48 0.23 10.36
CA GLU A 233 -21.83 1.65 10.49
C GLU A 233 -23.13 1.84 11.30
N LEU A 234 -24.16 1.05 11.01
CA LEU A 234 -25.43 1.09 11.72
C LEU A 234 -25.27 0.70 13.19
N TYR A 235 -24.43 -0.30 13.47
CA TYR A 235 -24.11 -0.67 14.85
C TYR A 235 -23.32 0.44 15.58
N ARG A 236 -22.36 1.07 14.92
CA ARG A 236 -21.63 2.21 15.47
C ARG A 236 -22.57 3.37 15.86
N ASN A 237 -23.55 3.66 15.00
CA ASN A 237 -24.56 4.69 15.28
C ASN A 237 -25.49 4.27 16.42
N HIS A 238 -25.94 3.01 16.48
CA HIS A 238 -26.73 2.47 17.59
C HIS A 238 -25.98 2.62 18.93
N GLN A 239 -24.70 2.29 19.00
CA GLN A 239 -23.87 2.45 20.18
C GLN A 239 -23.77 3.92 20.63
N ARG A 240 -23.61 4.85 19.72
CA ARG A 240 -23.56 6.30 20.03
C ARG A 240 -24.89 6.78 20.64
N LEU A 241 -26.00 6.38 20.06
CA LEU A 241 -27.33 6.75 20.57
C LEU A 241 -27.59 6.12 21.96
N SER A 242 -27.27 4.84 22.15
CA SER A 242 -27.43 4.15 23.44
C SER A 242 -26.58 4.79 24.54
N ASN A 243 -25.34 5.20 24.21
CA ASN A 243 -24.48 5.88 25.17
C ASN A 243 -24.98 7.29 25.53
N ALA A 244 -25.54 8.03 24.56
CA ALA A 244 -26.14 9.35 24.80
C ALA A 244 -27.41 9.31 25.68
N GLN A 245 -28.11 8.18 25.71
CA GLN A 245 -29.30 7.99 26.56
C GLN A 245 -28.96 7.59 28.00
N LYS A 246 -27.74 7.10 28.25
CA LYS A 246 -27.28 6.63 29.56
C LYS A 246 -26.50 7.69 30.36
N GLY A 247 -26.12 8.83 29.73
CA GLY A 247 -25.43 9.96 30.35
C GLY A 247 -26.35 11.13 30.57
#